data_91170547a4a238f6c1ace1067a51ebbf
#
_entry.id   91170547a4a238f6c1ace1067a51ebbf
#
_cell.length_a   1.000
_cell.length_b   1.000
_cell.length_c   1.000
_cell.angle_alpha   90.00
_cell.angle_beta   90.00
_cell.angle_gamma   90.00
#
_symmetry.space_group_name_H-M   'P 1'
#
loop_
_entity.id
_entity.type
_entity.pdbx_description
1 polymer ?
#
loop_
_entity_poly.entity_id
_entity_poly.type
_entity_poly.pdbx_seq_one_letter_code
_entity_poly.pdbx_strand_id
1 'polypeptide(L)'
;MKKKNNTLKYAIIGVVVIALLLVVGKSAGWLGKEVSIKVAVEKPTKRNIVETITANGKVQPVKEVKISPDVSGEIVELTVKEGDKVNKGDLLVKIKPDTYISGMERAEAALNSSNARLVQTEAQLQMAKLAFDRNRELFAQKAISQADFESAESQYKVAKGDYEAARFSVKSADATVKEARESLAKTTIYAPVSGTISKLNVEKGERVVGTMQMAGTELMRLANLNNMEVRVDVNENDIVRVKYNDTALIEVDAYMGRKFKGIVTQIANSASVQGASADQVTSFEVRVLLLEESYADLTKKGITNPFRPGMSATVDIQTERKENVLTLPIQAITIQVDSSKTDMAMKSGNEAEKKPEGASSGVDTKKSATDKPKEVVFVVTKNNKVKHYAVKTGIQDDSYIEIISGLTDSMDVVIAPFSVISRRLKDSVLVQKVPKDKLFEKE
;
A
#
# COMPACT_ATOMS: atom_id res chain seq x y z
N MET A 1 83.14 0.58 67.16
CA MET A 1 82.60 1.85 66.56
C MET A 1 81.37 1.51 65.73
N LYS A 2 80.15 1.84 66.21
CA LYS A 2 78.88 1.58 65.51
C LYS A 2 78.57 2.77 64.60
N LYS A 3 78.53 2.56 63.28
CA LYS A 3 78.07 3.53 62.28
C LYS A 3 76.56 3.69 62.45
N LYS A 4 76.12 4.88 62.80
CA LYS A 4 74.69 5.27 62.93
C LYS A 4 74.12 5.48 61.54
N ASN A 5 73.18 4.59 61.15
CA ASN A 5 72.48 4.65 59.83
C ASN A 5 71.58 5.89 59.73
N ASN A 6 72.06 6.93 59.07
CA ASN A 6 71.23 8.11 58.75
C ASN A 6 70.24 7.91 57.56
N THR A 7 70.38 6.80 56.88
CA THR A 7 69.53 6.47 55.70
C THR A 7 68.04 6.32 56.07
N LEU A 8 67.75 5.82 57.29
CA LEU A 8 66.37 5.65 57.75
C LEU A 8 65.64 7.00 57.98
N LYS A 9 66.41 8.03 58.46
CA LYS A 9 65.87 9.36 58.69
C LYS A 9 65.51 10.08 57.37
N TYR A 10 66.31 9.93 56.33
CA TYR A 10 66.03 10.50 55.01
C TYR A 10 64.91 9.81 54.32
N ALA A 11 64.72 8.52 54.52
CA ALA A 11 63.55 7.78 53.98
C ALA A 11 62.21 8.25 54.63
N ILE A 12 62.25 8.45 55.97
CA ILE A 12 61.01 8.96 56.66
C ILE A 12 60.68 10.40 56.23
N ILE A 13 61.72 11.28 56.10
CA ILE A 13 61.52 12.63 55.60
C ILE A 13 61.00 12.62 54.16
N GLY A 14 61.45 11.74 53.29
CA GLY A 14 60.97 11.57 51.92
C GLY A 14 59.50 11.17 51.87
N VAL A 15 59.08 10.24 52.73
CA VAL A 15 57.65 9.80 52.79
C VAL A 15 56.76 10.93 53.32
N VAL A 16 57.20 11.70 54.31
CA VAL A 16 56.44 12.86 54.84
C VAL A 16 56.32 13.95 53.78
N VAL A 17 57.33 14.25 53.02
CA VAL A 17 57.27 15.25 51.92
C VAL A 17 56.40 14.78 50.83
N ILE A 18 56.34 13.50 50.43
CA ILE A 18 55.43 12.93 49.44
C ILE A 18 53.96 12.99 49.95
N ALA A 19 53.77 12.66 51.24
CA ALA A 19 52.47 12.75 51.85
C ALA A 19 51.91 14.21 51.88
N LEU A 20 52.81 15.18 52.20
CA LEU A 20 52.52 16.60 52.21
C LEU A 20 52.21 17.13 50.79
N LEU A 21 52.95 16.69 49.78
CA LEU A 21 52.71 17.01 48.36
C LEU A 21 51.40 16.41 47.87
N LEU A 22 51.00 15.22 48.30
CA LEU A 22 49.72 14.62 47.99
C LEU A 22 48.55 15.35 48.67
N VAL A 23 48.73 15.82 49.92
CA VAL A 23 47.71 16.62 50.62
C VAL A 23 47.56 18.01 50.01
N VAL A 24 48.68 18.68 49.66
CA VAL A 24 48.68 19.97 48.96
C VAL A 24 48.12 19.82 47.54
N GLY A 25 48.51 18.78 46.82
CA GLY A 25 47.95 18.49 45.50
C GLY A 25 46.42 18.25 45.52
N LYS A 26 45.91 17.63 46.59
CA LYS A 26 44.46 17.44 46.78
C LYS A 26 43.76 18.71 47.22
N SER A 27 44.37 19.55 48.07
CA SER A 27 43.80 20.86 48.48
C SER A 27 43.90 21.91 47.36
N ALA A 28 44.89 21.83 46.48
CA ALA A 28 45.05 22.70 45.31
C ALA A 28 44.17 22.25 44.10
N GLY A 29 43.41 21.15 44.22
CA GLY A 29 42.52 20.70 43.17
C GLY A 29 43.22 20.01 41.98
N TRP A 30 44.48 19.61 42.13
CA TRP A 30 45.24 18.93 41.06
C TRP A 30 45.01 17.42 41.04
N LEU A 31 44.60 16.83 42.15
CA LEU A 31 44.21 15.43 42.27
C LEU A 31 42.73 15.34 42.63
N GLY A 32 41.85 15.11 41.59
CA GLY A 32 40.45 14.83 41.82
C GLY A 32 39.46 15.84 41.25
N LYS A 33 39.75 16.50 40.10
CA LYS A 33 38.64 17.12 39.33
C LYS A 33 37.70 16.00 38.87
N GLU A 34 36.58 15.85 39.56
CA GLU A 34 35.48 15.06 39.02
C GLU A 34 35.16 15.56 37.62
N VAL A 35 35.30 14.71 36.60
CA VAL A 35 35.06 15.07 35.21
C VAL A 35 33.58 15.36 35.07
N SER A 36 33.22 16.65 35.14
CA SER A 36 31.83 17.05 34.90
C SER A 36 31.55 16.97 33.41
N ILE A 37 30.48 16.24 33.06
CA ILE A 37 30.08 16.09 31.66
C ILE A 37 29.28 17.34 31.28
N LYS A 38 29.67 18.03 30.19
CA LYS A 38 28.93 19.17 29.64
C LYS A 38 27.64 18.66 29.02
N VAL A 39 26.46 19.18 29.43
CA VAL A 39 25.13 18.82 28.91
C VAL A 39 24.28 20.08 28.69
N ALA A 40 23.47 20.07 27.63
CA ALA A 40 22.41 21.07 27.47
C ALA A 40 21.15 20.57 28.15
N VAL A 41 20.44 21.49 28.76
CA VAL A 41 19.17 21.24 29.45
C VAL A 41 18.06 22.10 28.88
N GLU A 42 16.86 21.57 28.83
CA GLU A 42 15.65 22.27 28.42
C GLU A 42 14.49 21.90 29.36
N LYS A 43 13.58 22.83 29.59
CA LYS A 43 12.37 22.53 30.36
C LYS A 43 11.28 22.00 29.44
N PRO A 44 10.50 21.04 29.89
CA PRO A 44 9.33 20.61 29.15
C PRO A 44 8.40 21.80 28.83
N THR A 45 7.98 21.91 27.58
CA THR A 45 7.10 23.00 27.11
C THR A 45 5.81 22.44 26.58
N LYS A 46 4.72 23.19 26.76
CA LYS A 46 3.43 22.80 26.19
C LYS A 46 3.35 23.25 24.74
N ARG A 47 3.06 22.29 23.85
CA ARG A 47 2.97 22.50 22.40
C ARG A 47 1.80 21.70 21.82
N ASN A 48 1.43 22.08 20.60
CA ASN A 48 0.54 21.30 19.78
C ASN A 48 1.42 20.33 18.97
N ILE A 49 1.14 19.04 19.05
CA ILE A 49 1.81 17.99 18.28
C ILE A 49 0.82 17.38 17.30
N VAL A 50 1.29 17.12 16.09
CA VAL A 50 0.58 16.38 15.06
C VAL A 50 1.43 15.17 14.70
N GLU A 51 0.94 13.99 14.96
CA GLU A 51 1.59 12.76 14.53
C GLU A 51 1.43 12.62 13.02
N THR A 52 2.54 12.43 12.32
CA THR A 52 2.56 12.29 10.86
C THR A 52 3.15 10.95 10.46
N ILE A 53 2.53 10.32 9.48
CA ILE A 53 3.04 9.10 8.83
C ILE A 53 3.40 9.48 7.39
N THR A 54 4.69 9.42 7.09
CA THR A 54 5.19 9.71 5.75
C THR A 54 5.20 8.44 4.90
N ALA A 55 4.59 8.51 3.73
CA ALA A 55 4.55 7.42 2.78
C ALA A 55 4.77 7.92 1.35
N ASN A 56 5.46 7.11 0.55
CA ASN A 56 5.73 7.42 -0.85
C ASN A 56 4.71 6.74 -1.75
N GLY A 57 4.38 7.39 -2.87
CA GLY A 57 3.41 6.84 -3.79
C GLY A 57 3.41 7.51 -5.15
N LYS A 58 2.34 7.23 -5.93
CA LYS A 58 2.16 7.79 -7.27
C LYS A 58 0.82 8.45 -7.41
N VAL A 59 0.81 9.57 -8.10
CA VAL A 59 -0.43 10.26 -8.50
C VAL A 59 -1.13 9.43 -9.57
N GLN A 60 -2.41 9.15 -9.37
CA GLN A 60 -3.25 8.41 -10.30
C GLN A 60 -4.65 9.06 -10.38
N PRO A 61 -5.38 8.87 -11.48
CA PRO A 61 -6.77 9.29 -11.54
C PRO A 61 -7.64 8.40 -10.65
N VAL A 62 -8.68 8.97 -10.04
CA VAL A 62 -9.64 8.22 -9.22
C VAL A 62 -10.37 7.15 -10.05
N LYS A 63 -10.65 7.47 -11.33
CA LYS A 63 -11.27 6.54 -12.27
C LYS A 63 -10.44 6.43 -13.53
N GLU A 64 -9.96 5.23 -13.81
CA GLU A 64 -9.25 4.86 -15.03
C GLU A 64 -9.90 3.62 -15.63
N VAL A 65 -10.16 3.64 -16.94
CA VAL A 65 -10.69 2.51 -17.68
C VAL A 65 -9.67 2.08 -18.72
N LYS A 66 -9.24 0.83 -18.64
CA LYS A 66 -8.39 0.19 -19.65
C LYS A 66 -9.27 -0.28 -20.79
N ILE A 67 -8.94 0.11 -22.01
CA ILE A 67 -9.66 -0.30 -23.22
C ILE A 67 -8.84 -1.38 -23.90
N SER A 68 -9.45 -2.55 -24.05
CA SER A 68 -8.90 -3.69 -24.78
C SER A 68 -9.92 -4.18 -25.80
N PRO A 69 -9.51 -4.70 -26.96
CA PRO A 69 -10.45 -5.19 -27.98
C PRO A 69 -10.99 -6.56 -27.55
N ASP A 70 -12.26 -6.81 -27.86
CA ASP A 70 -12.84 -8.15 -27.70
C ASP A 70 -12.43 -9.08 -28.83
N VAL A 71 -12.15 -8.53 -30.00
CA VAL A 71 -11.87 -9.28 -31.24
C VAL A 71 -10.46 -8.94 -31.77
N SER A 72 -9.85 -9.92 -32.44
CA SER A 72 -8.50 -9.78 -32.98
C SER A 72 -8.52 -9.24 -34.41
N GLY A 73 -7.53 -8.42 -34.77
CA GLY A 73 -7.42 -7.93 -36.15
C GLY A 73 -6.41 -6.77 -36.27
N GLU A 74 -6.31 -6.20 -37.47
CA GLU A 74 -5.48 -5.04 -37.78
C GLU A 74 -6.28 -3.75 -37.56
N ILE A 75 -5.63 -2.75 -36.95
CA ILE A 75 -6.23 -1.42 -36.74
C ILE A 75 -6.22 -0.65 -38.07
N VAL A 76 -7.39 -0.44 -38.65
CA VAL A 76 -7.54 0.34 -39.89
C VAL A 76 -7.76 1.82 -39.64
N GLU A 77 -8.33 2.16 -38.50
CA GLU A 77 -8.60 3.54 -38.12
C GLU A 77 -8.36 3.75 -36.64
N LEU A 78 -7.60 4.81 -36.33
CA LEU A 78 -7.34 5.29 -34.99
C LEU A 78 -7.63 6.78 -34.99
N THR A 79 -8.72 7.20 -34.36
CA THR A 79 -9.22 8.58 -34.45
C THR A 79 -8.68 9.49 -33.36
N VAL A 80 -7.99 8.94 -32.37
CA VAL A 80 -7.60 9.63 -31.14
C VAL A 80 -6.10 9.56 -30.91
N LYS A 81 -5.57 10.54 -30.17
CA LYS A 81 -4.17 10.63 -29.74
C LYS A 81 -4.09 10.69 -28.22
N GLU A 82 -2.91 10.43 -27.69
CA GLU A 82 -2.65 10.63 -26.27
C GLU A 82 -2.84 12.11 -25.89
N GLY A 83 -3.62 12.33 -24.82
CA GLY A 83 -4.00 13.66 -24.34
C GLY A 83 -5.34 14.18 -24.86
N ASP A 84 -5.97 13.54 -25.85
CA ASP A 84 -7.24 13.97 -26.40
C ASP A 84 -8.38 13.75 -25.38
N LYS A 85 -9.34 14.70 -25.36
CA LYS A 85 -10.59 14.58 -24.63
C LYS A 85 -11.62 13.88 -25.49
N VAL A 86 -12.25 12.87 -24.95
CA VAL A 86 -13.31 12.09 -25.62
C VAL A 86 -14.59 12.06 -24.78
N ASN A 87 -15.72 12.02 -25.44
CA ASN A 87 -17.01 11.85 -24.82
C ASN A 87 -17.45 10.38 -24.91
N LYS A 88 -18.36 9.98 -24.01
CA LYS A 88 -18.97 8.66 -24.10
C LYS A 88 -19.65 8.48 -25.46
N GLY A 89 -19.30 7.40 -26.17
CA GLY A 89 -19.83 7.07 -27.50
C GLY A 89 -18.97 7.55 -28.66
N ASP A 90 -17.89 8.30 -28.43
CA ASP A 90 -16.94 8.68 -29.49
C ASP A 90 -16.20 7.45 -30.01
N LEU A 91 -15.95 7.40 -31.33
CA LEU A 91 -15.19 6.35 -31.97
C LEU A 91 -13.70 6.48 -31.57
N LEU A 92 -13.16 5.39 -31.03
CA LEU A 92 -11.73 5.32 -30.64
C LEU A 92 -10.89 4.58 -31.68
N VAL A 93 -11.27 3.33 -31.96
CA VAL A 93 -10.51 2.42 -32.80
C VAL A 93 -11.47 1.63 -33.69
N LYS A 94 -11.08 1.39 -34.94
CA LYS A 94 -11.76 0.47 -35.85
C LYS A 94 -10.79 -0.61 -36.29
N ILE A 95 -11.15 -1.85 -36.02
CA ILE A 95 -10.44 -3.06 -36.43
C ILE A 95 -10.98 -3.48 -37.80
N LYS A 96 -10.13 -4.06 -38.64
CA LYS A 96 -10.49 -4.54 -39.98
C LYS A 96 -11.65 -5.51 -39.94
N PRO A 97 -12.82 -5.17 -40.54
CA PRO A 97 -14.05 -5.96 -40.35
C PRO A 97 -14.25 -7.09 -41.35
N ASP A 98 -13.40 -7.20 -42.42
CA ASP A 98 -13.65 -8.04 -43.61
C ASP A 98 -13.95 -9.51 -43.21
N THR A 99 -13.18 -10.08 -42.29
CA THR A 99 -13.33 -11.47 -41.84
C THR A 99 -14.66 -11.67 -41.08
N TYR A 100 -15.06 -10.67 -40.30
CA TYR A 100 -16.29 -10.67 -39.51
C TYR A 100 -17.52 -10.46 -40.39
N ILE A 101 -17.42 -9.60 -41.42
CA ILE A 101 -18.46 -9.42 -42.45
C ILE A 101 -18.70 -10.74 -43.17
N SER A 102 -17.66 -11.40 -43.68
CA SER A 102 -17.80 -12.72 -44.32
C SER A 102 -18.32 -13.80 -43.41
N GLY A 103 -18.01 -13.72 -42.10
CA GLY A 103 -18.58 -14.58 -41.08
C GLY A 103 -20.08 -14.39 -40.90
N MET A 104 -20.54 -13.14 -40.85
CA MET A 104 -21.96 -12.79 -40.75
C MET A 104 -22.72 -13.21 -42.00
N GLU A 105 -22.20 -12.97 -43.20
CA GLU A 105 -22.83 -13.39 -44.47
C GLU A 105 -23.01 -14.91 -44.56
N ARG A 106 -22.03 -15.69 -44.10
CA ARG A 106 -22.14 -17.17 -44.02
C ARG A 106 -23.20 -17.60 -43.03
N ALA A 107 -23.30 -16.97 -41.86
CA ALA A 107 -24.34 -17.25 -40.89
C ALA A 107 -25.74 -16.90 -41.42
N GLU A 108 -25.89 -15.78 -42.11
CA GLU A 108 -27.15 -15.38 -42.76
C GLU A 108 -27.56 -16.36 -43.89
N ALA A 109 -26.62 -16.85 -44.70
CA ALA A 109 -26.91 -17.88 -45.70
C ALA A 109 -27.36 -19.20 -45.06
N ALA A 110 -26.81 -19.61 -43.93
CA ALA A 110 -27.24 -20.79 -43.18
C ALA A 110 -28.65 -20.60 -42.56
N LEU A 111 -28.97 -19.42 -42.07
CA LEU A 111 -30.28 -19.06 -41.60
C LEU A 111 -31.34 -19.17 -42.72
N ASN A 112 -31.00 -18.61 -43.91
CA ASN A 112 -31.88 -18.66 -45.07
C ASN A 112 -32.14 -20.12 -45.53
N SER A 113 -31.12 -21.00 -45.49
CA SER A 113 -31.25 -22.42 -45.77
C SER A 113 -32.18 -23.12 -44.74
N SER A 114 -32.02 -22.79 -43.45
CA SER A 114 -32.88 -23.33 -42.38
C SER A 114 -34.34 -22.86 -42.53
N ASN A 115 -34.54 -21.60 -42.93
CA ASN A 115 -35.89 -21.06 -43.24
C ASN A 115 -36.53 -21.77 -44.41
N ALA A 116 -35.78 -22.03 -45.50
CA ALA A 116 -36.30 -22.79 -46.65
C ALA A 116 -36.77 -24.20 -46.26
N ARG A 117 -35.98 -24.88 -45.39
CA ARG A 117 -36.37 -26.19 -44.84
C ARG A 117 -37.59 -26.12 -43.96
N LEU A 118 -37.75 -25.06 -43.16
CA LEU A 118 -38.93 -24.85 -42.33
C LEU A 118 -40.20 -24.74 -43.22
N VAL A 119 -40.14 -23.94 -44.30
CA VAL A 119 -41.26 -23.80 -45.25
C VAL A 119 -41.60 -25.17 -45.93
N GLN A 120 -40.56 -25.96 -46.26
CA GLN A 120 -40.77 -27.29 -46.80
C GLN A 120 -41.49 -28.23 -45.81
N THR A 121 -41.06 -28.28 -44.57
CA THR A 121 -41.66 -29.11 -43.52
C THR A 121 -43.06 -28.62 -43.13
N GLU A 122 -43.33 -27.30 -43.16
CA GLU A 122 -44.63 -26.73 -42.96
C GLU A 122 -45.65 -27.19 -44.02
N ALA A 123 -45.21 -27.16 -45.31
CA ALA A 123 -46.06 -27.72 -46.40
C ALA A 123 -46.35 -29.20 -46.23
N GLN A 124 -45.33 -30.01 -45.78
CA GLN A 124 -45.54 -31.45 -45.49
C GLN A 124 -46.48 -31.65 -44.31
N LEU A 125 -46.37 -30.88 -43.24
CA LEU A 125 -47.30 -30.93 -42.11
C LEU A 125 -48.73 -30.60 -42.53
N GLN A 126 -48.90 -29.57 -43.38
CA GLN A 126 -50.23 -29.19 -43.89
C GLN A 126 -50.86 -30.32 -44.73
N MET A 127 -50.08 -30.95 -45.63
CA MET A 127 -50.55 -32.14 -46.40
C MET A 127 -50.90 -33.29 -45.48
N ALA A 128 -50.07 -33.63 -44.50
CA ALA A 128 -50.37 -34.73 -43.55
C ALA A 128 -51.58 -34.42 -42.68
N LYS A 129 -51.78 -33.14 -42.29
CA LYS A 129 -52.96 -32.67 -41.54
C LYS A 129 -54.21 -32.82 -42.32
N LEU A 130 -54.24 -32.41 -43.58
CA LEU A 130 -55.46 -32.54 -44.47
C LEU A 130 -55.76 -34.01 -44.70
N ALA A 131 -54.76 -34.87 -44.83
CA ALA A 131 -54.96 -36.32 -44.96
C ALA A 131 -55.53 -36.93 -43.66
N PHE A 132 -54.99 -36.55 -42.50
CA PHE A 132 -55.50 -36.99 -41.20
C PHE A 132 -56.92 -36.52 -40.95
N ASP A 133 -57.30 -35.28 -41.21
CA ASP A 133 -58.58 -34.71 -41.00
C ASP A 133 -59.64 -35.42 -41.90
N ARG A 134 -59.29 -35.71 -43.17
CA ARG A 134 -60.14 -36.48 -44.09
C ARG A 134 -60.34 -37.92 -43.58
N ASN A 135 -59.25 -38.64 -43.19
CA ASN A 135 -59.39 -39.99 -42.70
C ASN A 135 -60.18 -40.09 -41.39
N ARG A 136 -60.11 -39.07 -40.56
CA ARG A 136 -60.89 -38.95 -39.32
C ARG A 136 -62.38 -38.86 -39.59
N GLU A 137 -62.77 -38.08 -40.61
CA GLU A 137 -64.22 -37.97 -41.04
C GLU A 137 -64.69 -39.28 -41.61
N LEU A 138 -63.91 -39.95 -42.48
CA LEU A 138 -64.24 -41.25 -43.08
C LEU A 138 -64.33 -42.35 -42.00
N PHE A 139 -63.45 -42.35 -41.00
CA PHE A 139 -63.54 -43.29 -39.90
C PHE A 139 -64.75 -43.09 -39.02
N ALA A 140 -65.17 -41.85 -38.76
CA ALA A 140 -66.38 -41.52 -38.05
C ALA A 140 -67.63 -42.04 -38.81
N GLN A 141 -67.54 -42.08 -40.15
CA GLN A 141 -68.61 -42.63 -41.04
C GLN A 141 -68.46 -44.17 -41.22
N LYS A 142 -67.45 -44.83 -40.54
CA LYS A 142 -67.14 -46.25 -40.67
C LYS A 142 -66.74 -46.66 -42.08
N ALA A 143 -66.20 -45.76 -42.88
CA ALA A 143 -65.88 -45.98 -44.30
C ALA A 143 -64.42 -46.49 -44.49
N ILE A 144 -63.56 -46.47 -43.47
CA ILE A 144 -62.21 -46.95 -43.49
C ILE A 144 -61.89 -47.84 -42.26
N SER A 145 -60.78 -48.61 -42.33
CA SER A 145 -60.35 -49.47 -41.23
C SER A 145 -59.63 -48.64 -40.10
N GLN A 146 -59.57 -49.23 -38.92
CA GLN A 146 -58.85 -48.61 -37.79
C GLN A 146 -57.32 -48.47 -38.10
N ALA A 147 -56.77 -49.46 -38.81
CA ALA A 147 -55.35 -49.41 -39.21
C ALA A 147 -54.99 -48.25 -40.15
N ASP A 148 -55.90 -47.91 -41.08
CA ASP A 148 -55.74 -46.78 -42.00
C ASP A 148 -55.79 -45.47 -41.25
N PHE A 149 -56.75 -45.34 -40.28
CA PHE A 149 -56.82 -44.13 -39.43
C PHE A 149 -55.59 -43.97 -38.58
N GLU A 150 -55.09 -45.03 -37.87
CA GLU A 150 -53.84 -44.99 -37.05
C GLU A 150 -52.61 -44.68 -37.89
N SER A 151 -52.53 -45.15 -39.13
CA SER A 151 -51.47 -44.80 -40.08
C SER A 151 -51.51 -43.32 -40.41
N ALA A 152 -52.64 -42.73 -40.72
CA ALA A 152 -52.76 -41.28 -41.00
C ALA A 152 -52.41 -40.42 -39.75
N GLU A 153 -52.89 -40.86 -38.57
CA GLU A 153 -52.53 -40.19 -37.31
C GLU A 153 -51.00 -40.21 -37.05
N SER A 154 -50.34 -41.35 -37.27
CA SER A 154 -48.91 -41.48 -37.12
C SER A 154 -48.17 -40.61 -38.09
N GLN A 155 -48.56 -40.55 -39.36
CA GLN A 155 -47.97 -39.65 -40.37
C GLN A 155 -48.10 -38.17 -40.00
N TYR A 156 -49.27 -37.78 -39.48
CA TYR A 156 -49.47 -36.40 -39.01
C TYR A 156 -48.55 -36.07 -37.80
N LYS A 157 -48.44 -37.01 -36.84
CA LYS A 157 -47.53 -36.85 -35.69
C LYS A 157 -46.07 -36.71 -36.08
N VAL A 158 -45.62 -37.53 -37.05
CA VAL A 158 -44.24 -37.46 -37.60
C VAL A 158 -44.00 -36.12 -38.28
N ALA A 159 -44.90 -35.71 -39.19
CA ALA A 159 -44.79 -34.42 -39.88
C ALA A 159 -44.79 -33.23 -38.93
N LYS A 160 -45.59 -33.29 -37.83
CA LYS A 160 -45.59 -32.29 -36.77
C LYS A 160 -44.25 -32.25 -36.03
N GLY A 161 -43.65 -33.40 -35.72
CA GLY A 161 -42.33 -33.52 -35.13
C GLY A 161 -41.22 -32.91 -36.01
N ASP A 162 -41.29 -33.22 -37.33
CA ASP A 162 -40.33 -32.68 -38.32
C ASP A 162 -40.41 -31.13 -38.45
N TYR A 163 -41.65 -30.59 -38.44
CA TYR A 163 -41.87 -29.14 -38.44
C TYR A 163 -41.28 -28.48 -37.18
N GLU A 164 -41.59 -29.01 -36.01
CA GLU A 164 -41.02 -28.48 -34.76
C GLU A 164 -39.48 -28.55 -34.73
N ALA A 165 -38.91 -29.63 -35.22
CA ALA A 165 -37.45 -29.80 -35.35
C ALA A 165 -36.86 -28.73 -36.30
N ALA A 166 -37.46 -28.51 -37.45
CA ALA A 166 -37.03 -27.46 -38.39
C ALA A 166 -37.17 -26.03 -37.78
N ARG A 167 -38.28 -25.79 -37.02
CA ARG A 167 -38.44 -24.51 -36.31
C ARG A 167 -37.37 -24.24 -35.29
N PHE A 168 -36.91 -25.27 -34.53
CA PHE A 168 -35.81 -25.12 -33.59
C PHE A 168 -34.48 -24.94 -34.32
N SER A 169 -34.31 -25.56 -35.50
CA SER A 169 -33.13 -25.35 -36.36
C SER A 169 -33.00 -23.89 -36.82
N VAL A 170 -34.12 -23.26 -37.23
CA VAL A 170 -34.17 -21.83 -37.56
C VAL A 170 -33.75 -20.98 -36.35
N LYS A 171 -34.29 -21.28 -35.16
CA LYS A 171 -33.96 -20.54 -33.94
C LYS A 171 -32.45 -20.66 -33.60
N SER A 172 -31.87 -21.85 -33.81
CA SER A 172 -30.44 -22.04 -33.63
C SER A 172 -29.61 -21.25 -34.64
N ALA A 173 -29.97 -21.26 -35.91
CA ALA A 173 -29.29 -20.49 -36.96
C ALA A 173 -29.42 -18.98 -36.72
N ASP A 174 -30.58 -18.47 -36.26
CA ASP A 174 -30.78 -17.07 -35.87
C ASP A 174 -29.85 -16.66 -34.72
N ALA A 175 -29.64 -17.55 -33.74
CA ALA A 175 -28.68 -17.28 -32.66
C ALA A 175 -27.25 -17.16 -33.19
N THR A 176 -26.86 -17.99 -34.16
CA THR A 176 -25.53 -17.88 -34.80
C THR A 176 -25.36 -16.58 -35.58
N VAL A 177 -26.41 -16.10 -36.27
CA VAL A 177 -26.38 -14.79 -36.93
C VAL A 177 -26.17 -13.65 -35.92
N LYS A 178 -26.88 -13.72 -34.78
CA LYS A 178 -26.72 -12.72 -33.72
C LYS A 178 -25.28 -12.68 -33.18
N GLU A 179 -24.69 -13.86 -32.93
CA GLU A 179 -23.30 -13.96 -32.47
C GLU A 179 -22.33 -13.37 -33.49
N ALA A 180 -22.49 -13.68 -34.77
CA ALA A 180 -21.67 -13.11 -35.85
C ALA A 180 -21.82 -11.59 -35.97
N ARG A 181 -23.05 -11.07 -35.80
CA ARG A 181 -23.33 -9.64 -35.81
C ARG A 181 -22.73 -8.91 -34.61
N GLU A 182 -22.80 -9.52 -33.43
CA GLU A 182 -22.15 -8.98 -32.23
C GLU A 182 -20.61 -8.94 -32.41
N SER A 183 -20.03 -10.00 -32.97
CA SER A 183 -18.60 -10.04 -33.27
C SER A 183 -18.19 -8.95 -34.26
N LEU A 184 -19.00 -8.69 -35.28
CA LEU A 184 -18.79 -7.58 -36.20
C LEU A 184 -18.93 -6.23 -35.50
N ALA A 185 -19.94 -6.04 -34.65
CA ALA A 185 -20.10 -4.79 -33.90
C ALA A 185 -18.89 -4.50 -32.99
N LYS A 186 -18.26 -5.53 -32.40
CA LYS A 186 -17.07 -5.43 -31.56
C LYS A 186 -15.79 -5.04 -32.32
N THR A 187 -15.80 -5.01 -33.64
CA THR A 187 -14.68 -4.47 -34.45
C THR A 187 -14.58 -2.95 -34.37
N THR A 188 -15.65 -2.28 -33.94
CA THR A 188 -15.68 -0.83 -33.76
C THR A 188 -15.77 -0.51 -32.29
N ILE A 189 -14.73 0.11 -31.75
CA ILE A 189 -14.56 0.36 -30.31
C ILE A 189 -14.89 1.82 -30.02
N TYR A 190 -15.85 2.01 -29.13
CA TYR A 190 -16.31 3.34 -28.68
C TYR A 190 -15.91 3.59 -27.22
N ALA A 191 -15.82 4.88 -26.86
CA ALA A 191 -15.53 5.28 -25.48
C ALA A 191 -16.70 4.90 -24.55
N PRO A 192 -16.46 4.08 -23.49
CA PRO A 192 -17.52 3.70 -22.55
C PRO A 192 -17.89 4.82 -21.57
N VAL A 193 -16.96 5.74 -21.33
CA VAL A 193 -17.08 6.91 -20.44
C VAL A 193 -16.42 8.13 -21.08
N SER A 194 -16.82 9.33 -20.65
CA SER A 194 -16.11 10.55 -21.03
C SER A 194 -14.84 10.72 -20.20
N GLY A 195 -13.76 11.20 -20.82
CA GLY A 195 -12.47 11.40 -20.15
C GLY A 195 -11.39 11.88 -21.09
N THR A 196 -10.15 11.73 -20.66
CA THR A 196 -8.94 12.04 -21.45
C THR A 196 -8.14 10.77 -21.65
N ILE A 197 -7.56 10.58 -22.83
CA ILE A 197 -6.68 9.45 -23.11
C ILE A 197 -5.36 9.67 -22.37
N SER A 198 -5.17 8.91 -21.29
CA SER A 198 -3.98 9.03 -20.44
C SER A 198 -2.78 8.28 -21.01
N LYS A 199 -3.04 7.23 -21.79
CA LYS A 199 -2.00 6.43 -22.45
C LYS A 199 -2.56 5.76 -23.71
N LEU A 200 -1.77 5.75 -24.78
CA LEU A 200 -2.05 5.06 -26.04
C LEU A 200 -0.92 4.06 -26.29
N ASN A 201 -1.25 2.76 -26.38
CA ASN A 201 -0.24 1.70 -26.51
C ASN A 201 -0.16 1.12 -27.93
N VAL A 202 -0.99 1.58 -28.87
CA VAL A 202 -1.11 0.99 -30.20
C VAL A 202 -1.07 2.06 -31.29
N GLU A 203 -0.69 1.65 -32.49
CA GLU A 203 -0.64 2.51 -33.67
C GLU A 203 -1.56 1.98 -34.79
N LYS A 204 -1.91 2.87 -35.75
CA LYS A 204 -2.65 2.48 -36.92
C LYS A 204 -1.83 1.51 -37.78
N GLY A 205 -2.44 0.39 -38.22
CA GLY A 205 -1.81 -0.68 -38.96
C GLY A 205 -1.26 -1.82 -38.06
N GLU A 206 -1.27 -1.63 -36.76
CA GLU A 206 -0.85 -2.67 -35.80
C GLU A 206 -1.90 -3.77 -35.68
N ARG A 207 -1.43 -5.00 -35.42
CA ARG A 207 -2.31 -6.15 -35.19
C ARG A 207 -2.50 -6.39 -33.72
N VAL A 208 -3.75 -6.40 -33.28
CA VAL A 208 -4.14 -6.59 -31.88
C VAL A 208 -4.83 -7.93 -31.66
N VAL A 209 -4.72 -8.41 -30.42
CA VAL A 209 -5.33 -9.69 -29.98
C VAL A 209 -6.51 -9.38 -29.06
N GLY A 210 -7.65 -10.00 -29.34
CA GLY A 210 -8.86 -9.85 -28.54
C GLY A 210 -8.82 -10.63 -27.21
N THR A 211 -9.61 -10.16 -26.26
CA THR A 211 -9.69 -10.75 -24.91
C THR A 211 -10.40 -12.10 -24.85
N MET A 212 -11.11 -12.50 -25.90
CA MET A 212 -11.93 -13.73 -25.90
C MET A 212 -11.12 -15.03 -25.78
N GLN A 213 -9.84 -15.03 -26.11
CA GLN A 213 -9.02 -16.26 -26.17
C GLN A 213 -7.76 -16.17 -25.27
N MET A 214 -7.27 -14.99 -24.95
CA MET A 214 -6.06 -14.75 -24.16
C MET A 214 -6.15 -13.40 -23.43
N ALA A 215 -5.13 -13.06 -22.65
CA ALA A 215 -4.98 -11.70 -22.15
C ALA A 215 -4.85 -10.75 -23.35
N GLY A 216 -5.91 -9.98 -23.64
CA GLY A 216 -5.99 -9.11 -24.82
C GLY A 216 -4.95 -7.97 -24.76
N THR A 217 -4.65 -7.41 -25.93
CA THR A 217 -3.79 -6.23 -26.06
C THR A 217 -4.46 -5.02 -25.39
N GLU A 218 -3.80 -4.34 -24.47
CA GLU A 218 -4.28 -3.06 -23.94
C GLU A 218 -4.08 -1.99 -25.01
N LEU A 219 -5.17 -1.44 -25.59
CA LEU A 219 -5.10 -0.42 -26.62
C LEU A 219 -4.75 0.95 -26.04
N MET A 220 -5.52 1.36 -25.04
CA MET A 220 -5.38 2.69 -24.43
C MET A 220 -6.00 2.72 -23.03
N ARG A 221 -5.70 3.78 -22.31
CA ARG A 221 -6.32 4.11 -21.03
C ARG A 221 -7.11 5.40 -21.11
N LEU A 222 -8.31 5.35 -20.62
CA LEU A 222 -9.21 6.49 -20.53
C LEU A 222 -9.36 6.89 -19.05
N ALA A 223 -9.01 8.11 -18.71
CA ALA A 223 -8.97 8.60 -17.34
C ALA A 223 -9.71 9.92 -17.16
N ASN A 224 -10.34 10.10 -16.01
CA ASN A 224 -10.85 11.41 -15.61
C ASN A 224 -9.74 12.14 -14.83
N LEU A 225 -9.08 13.10 -15.47
CA LEU A 225 -7.98 13.87 -14.91
C LEU A 225 -8.41 15.01 -13.99
N ASN A 226 -9.71 15.27 -13.84
CA ASN A 226 -10.19 16.31 -12.93
C ASN A 226 -10.02 15.89 -11.47
N ASN A 227 -10.22 14.59 -11.18
CA ASN A 227 -10.12 14.05 -9.84
C ASN A 227 -8.92 13.13 -9.76
N MET A 228 -7.89 13.59 -9.07
CA MET A 228 -6.65 12.85 -8.89
C MET A 228 -6.51 12.40 -7.43
N GLU A 229 -5.94 11.22 -7.24
CA GLU A 229 -5.58 10.65 -5.95
C GLU A 229 -4.10 10.26 -5.94
N VAL A 230 -3.50 10.23 -4.77
CA VAL A 230 -2.18 9.63 -4.58
C VAL A 230 -2.38 8.28 -3.94
N ARG A 231 -1.84 7.25 -4.56
CA ARG A 231 -1.78 5.91 -3.98
C ARG A 231 -0.42 5.74 -3.34
N VAL A 232 -0.43 5.59 -2.02
CA VAL A 232 0.77 5.46 -1.21
C VAL A 232 0.82 4.10 -0.54
N ASP A 233 2.05 3.60 -0.37
CA ASP A 233 2.31 2.35 0.32
C ASP A 233 2.71 2.66 1.77
N VAL A 234 1.83 2.37 2.72
CA VAL A 234 2.04 2.57 4.16
C VAL A 234 2.48 1.26 4.79
N ASN A 235 3.49 1.31 5.67
CA ASN A 235 4.04 0.15 6.37
C ASN A 235 3.00 -0.46 7.34
N GLU A 236 3.07 -1.78 7.57
CA GLU A 236 2.22 -2.53 8.49
C GLU A 236 2.18 -1.94 9.91
N ASN A 237 3.31 -1.45 10.41
CA ASN A 237 3.38 -0.86 11.75
C ASN A 237 2.60 0.46 11.88
N ASP A 238 2.42 1.18 10.77
CA ASP A 238 1.87 2.52 10.74
C ASP A 238 0.40 2.54 10.29
N ILE A 239 -0.03 1.54 9.51
CA ILE A 239 -1.39 1.47 8.96
C ILE A 239 -2.49 1.45 10.03
N VAL A 240 -2.19 0.88 11.20
CA VAL A 240 -3.15 0.79 12.33
C VAL A 240 -3.55 2.17 12.85
N ARG A 241 -2.69 3.19 12.65
CA ARG A 241 -2.92 4.56 13.08
C ARG A 241 -3.65 5.42 12.06
N VAL A 242 -3.63 5.01 10.79
CA VAL A 242 -4.30 5.74 9.70
C VAL A 242 -5.80 5.50 9.75
N LYS A 243 -6.59 6.57 9.64
CA LYS A 243 -8.06 6.53 9.65
C LYS A 243 -8.64 7.17 8.39
N TYR A 244 -9.87 6.77 8.07
CA TYR A 244 -10.65 7.44 7.03
C TYR A 244 -10.86 8.92 7.40
N ASN A 245 -10.78 9.79 6.41
CA ASN A 245 -10.86 11.26 6.51
C ASN A 245 -9.68 11.93 7.23
N ASP A 246 -8.58 11.22 7.49
CA ASP A 246 -7.36 11.87 7.95
C ASP A 246 -6.89 12.88 6.89
N THR A 247 -6.47 14.05 7.35
CA THR A 247 -5.90 15.06 6.46
C THR A 247 -4.47 14.69 6.11
N ALA A 248 -4.08 14.95 4.87
CA ALA A 248 -2.74 14.67 4.40
C ALA A 248 -2.14 15.87 3.68
N LEU A 249 -0.84 16.06 3.84
CA LEU A 249 -0.05 17.01 3.07
C LEU A 249 0.71 16.25 1.99
N ILE A 250 0.47 16.59 0.75
CA ILE A 250 1.01 15.90 -0.43
C ILE A 250 2.06 16.80 -1.05
N GLU A 251 3.28 16.31 -1.18
CA GLU A 251 4.35 16.94 -1.92
C GLU A 251 4.62 16.12 -3.18
N VAL A 252 4.39 16.73 -4.34
CA VAL A 252 4.62 16.08 -5.64
C VAL A 252 5.98 16.52 -6.14
N ASP A 253 6.84 15.58 -6.54
CA ASP A 253 8.23 15.84 -6.94
C ASP A 253 8.34 16.85 -8.07
N ALA A 254 7.35 16.90 -8.96
CA ALA A 254 7.29 17.88 -10.05
C ALA A 254 7.05 19.33 -9.58
N TYR A 255 6.58 19.53 -8.34
CA TYR A 255 6.27 20.82 -7.75
C TYR A 255 7.01 20.99 -6.41
N MET A 256 8.35 20.94 -6.46
CA MET A 256 9.21 21.01 -5.27
C MET A 256 8.86 22.21 -4.37
N GLY A 257 8.81 21.96 -3.05
CA GLY A 257 8.55 22.98 -2.04
C GLY A 257 7.10 23.43 -1.93
N ARG A 258 6.17 22.77 -2.65
CA ARG A 258 4.74 23.06 -2.56
C ARG A 258 3.99 21.86 -1.99
N LYS A 259 3.26 22.09 -0.89
CA LYS A 259 2.41 21.11 -0.25
C LYS A 259 0.95 21.29 -0.67
N PHE A 260 0.35 20.25 -1.16
CA PHE A 260 -1.07 20.17 -1.52
C PHE A 260 -1.83 19.46 -0.39
N LYS A 261 -3.08 19.87 -0.18
CA LYS A 261 -3.94 19.21 0.82
C LYS A 261 -4.68 18.04 0.19
N GLY A 262 -4.76 16.96 0.93
CA GLY A 262 -5.54 15.79 0.58
C GLY A 262 -6.29 15.21 1.77
N ILE A 263 -7.15 14.23 1.48
CA ILE A 263 -7.92 13.49 2.49
C ILE A 263 -7.82 12.00 2.16
N VAL A 264 -7.62 11.18 3.19
CA VAL A 264 -7.63 9.70 3.07
C VAL A 264 -9.05 9.25 2.75
N THR A 265 -9.23 8.66 1.56
CA THR A 265 -10.54 8.17 1.08
C THR A 265 -10.69 6.67 1.15
N GLN A 266 -9.59 5.93 1.04
CA GLN A 266 -9.62 4.47 1.07
C GLN A 266 -8.34 3.92 1.68
N ILE A 267 -8.50 2.87 2.48
CA ILE A 267 -7.41 2.09 3.08
C ILE A 267 -7.61 0.65 2.63
N ALA A 268 -6.61 0.04 1.99
CA ALA A 268 -6.69 -1.34 1.55
C ALA A 268 -6.73 -2.30 2.74
N ASN A 269 -7.62 -3.29 2.70
CA ASN A 269 -7.72 -4.33 3.71
C ASN A 269 -6.73 -5.49 3.49
N SER A 270 -6.11 -5.56 2.32
CA SER A 270 -5.14 -6.59 1.96
C SER A 270 -3.76 -5.98 1.80
N ALA A 271 -2.77 -6.64 2.35
CA ALA A 271 -1.39 -6.26 2.17
C ALA A 271 -0.92 -6.50 0.73
N SER A 272 -0.13 -5.57 0.21
CA SER A 272 0.65 -5.75 -1.00
C SER A 272 2.03 -6.27 -0.60
N VAL A 273 2.37 -7.47 -1.07
CA VAL A 273 3.68 -8.06 -0.82
C VAL A 273 4.52 -7.84 -2.06
N GLN A 274 5.49 -6.95 -1.99
CA GLN A 274 6.44 -6.73 -3.09
C GLN A 274 7.72 -7.51 -2.83
N GLY A 275 8.04 -8.43 -3.72
CA GLY A 275 9.30 -9.17 -3.75
C GLY A 275 9.18 -10.68 -3.48
N ALA A 276 10.06 -11.46 -4.12
CA ALA A 276 10.14 -12.92 -4.03
C ALA A 276 11.24 -13.40 -3.06
N SER A 277 11.74 -12.58 -2.14
CA SER A 277 12.86 -12.89 -1.24
C SER A 277 12.49 -12.70 0.23
N ALA A 278 13.29 -13.26 1.14
CA ALA A 278 13.05 -13.39 2.57
C ALA A 278 12.89 -12.06 3.37
N ASP A 279 13.21 -10.92 2.76
CA ASP A 279 13.01 -9.58 3.34
C ASP A 279 11.78 -8.89 2.71
N GLN A 280 10.60 -9.52 2.85
CA GLN A 280 9.35 -8.93 2.38
C GLN A 280 8.91 -7.80 3.29
N VAL A 281 8.87 -6.58 2.75
CA VAL A 281 8.22 -5.45 3.42
C VAL A 281 6.73 -5.52 3.12
N THR A 282 5.94 -5.75 4.16
CA THR A 282 4.48 -5.72 4.08
C THR A 282 4.00 -4.27 4.08
N SER A 283 3.33 -3.87 3.01
CA SER A 283 2.73 -2.54 2.88
C SER A 283 1.25 -2.62 2.55
N PHE A 284 0.51 -1.58 2.91
CA PHE A 284 -0.91 -1.43 2.61
C PHE A 284 -1.13 -0.20 1.75
N GLU A 285 -1.88 -0.37 0.66
CA GLU A 285 -2.23 0.75 -0.22
C GLU A 285 -3.23 1.68 0.48
N VAL A 286 -2.87 2.95 0.60
CA VAL A 286 -3.76 4.02 1.07
C VAL A 286 -3.96 5.01 -0.06
N ARG A 287 -5.23 5.41 -0.29
CA ARG A 287 -5.59 6.38 -1.31
C ARG A 287 -5.93 7.71 -0.68
N VAL A 288 -5.25 8.72 -1.13
CA VAL A 288 -5.38 10.09 -0.66
C VAL A 288 -5.86 10.97 -1.81
N LEU A 289 -7.09 11.47 -1.72
CA LEU A 289 -7.68 12.35 -2.71
C LEU A 289 -7.06 13.75 -2.63
N LEU A 290 -6.58 14.28 -3.75
CA LEU A 290 -6.14 15.67 -3.83
C LEU A 290 -7.36 16.60 -3.85
N LEU A 291 -7.37 17.59 -2.96
CA LEU A 291 -8.43 18.59 -2.91
C LEU A 291 -8.22 19.66 -3.99
N GLU A 292 -9.24 19.92 -4.79
CA GLU A 292 -9.20 20.93 -5.87
C GLU A 292 -8.84 22.33 -5.35
N GLU A 293 -9.28 22.66 -4.14
CA GLU A 293 -8.98 23.95 -3.49
C GLU A 293 -7.47 24.21 -3.34
N SER A 294 -6.66 23.15 -3.17
CA SER A 294 -5.23 23.28 -2.91
C SER A 294 -4.40 23.56 -4.17
N TYR A 295 -4.97 23.34 -5.37
CA TYR A 295 -4.29 23.60 -6.65
C TYR A 295 -5.09 24.48 -7.63
N ALA A 296 -6.18 25.11 -7.17
CA ALA A 296 -7.03 25.98 -7.98
C ALA A 296 -6.27 27.16 -8.61
N ASP A 297 -5.18 27.62 -7.98
CA ASP A 297 -4.31 28.67 -8.51
C ASP A 297 -3.48 28.21 -9.72
N LEU A 298 -3.10 26.92 -9.82
CA LEU A 298 -2.42 26.35 -11.00
C LEU A 298 -3.38 26.28 -12.19
N THR A 299 -4.63 25.89 -11.93
CA THR A 299 -5.68 25.85 -12.95
C THR A 299 -6.00 27.25 -13.48
N LYS A 300 -6.04 28.26 -12.61
CA LYS A 300 -6.22 29.68 -13.02
C LYS A 300 -5.08 30.23 -13.87
N LYS A 301 -3.87 29.71 -13.72
CA LYS A 301 -2.70 30.08 -14.54
C LYS A 301 -2.70 29.40 -15.93
N GLY A 302 -3.78 28.70 -16.31
CA GLY A 302 -3.95 28.08 -17.63
C GLY A 302 -3.41 26.65 -17.75
N ILE A 303 -2.99 26.04 -16.64
CA ILE A 303 -2.58 24.62 -16.62
C ILE A 303 -3.84 23.77 -16.42
N THR A 304 -4.40 23.24 -17.49
CA THR A 304 -5.69 22.50 -17.45
C THR A 304 -5.60 21.23 -16.62
N ASN A 305 -4.46 20.53 -16.63
CA ASN A 305 -4.23 19.30 -15.86
C ASN A 305 -2.84 19.40 -15.20
N PRO A 306 -2.74 19.94 -13.97
CA PRO A 306 -1.45 20.12 -13.31
C PRO A 306 -0.80 18.79 -12.93
N PHE A 307 -1.58 17.77 -12.68
CA PHE A 307 -1.10 16.44 -12.31
C PHE A 307 -1.26 15.45 -13.46
N ARG A 308 -0.22 14.66 -13.68
CA ARG A 308 -0.24 13.58 -14.67
C ARG A 308 -0.17 12.23 -13.97
N PRO A 309 -0.90 11.21 -14.45
CA PRO A 309 -0.77 9.86 -13.95
C PRO A 309 0.68 9.38 -13.97
N GLY A 310 1.13 8.77 -12.87
CA GLY A 310 2.49 8.26 -12.73
C GLY A 310 3.50 9.20 -12.08
N MET A 311 3.16 10.47 -11.81
CA MET A 311 4.03 11.37 -11.04
C MET A 311 4.26 10.80 -9.64
N SER A 312 5.52 10.88 -9.15
CA SER A 312 5.87 10.50 -7.79
C SER A 312 5.44 11.59 -6.82
N ALA A 313 5.03 11.17 -5.64
CA ALA A 313 4.63 12.07 -4.56
C ALA A 313 4.94 11.45 -3.20
N THR A 314 5.30 12.30 -2.25
CA THR A 314 5.42 11.97 -0.83
C THR A 314 4.21 12.54 -0.10
N VAL A 315 3.61 11.74 0.76
CA VAL A 315 2.39 12.09 1.50
C VAL A 315 2.64 11.98 2.99
N ASP A 316 2.44 13.09 3.70
CA ASP A 316 2.48 13.18 5.16
C ASP A 316 1.04 13.07 5.68
N ILE A 317 0.62 11.89 6.13
CA ILE A 317 -0.72 11.65 6.67
C ILE A 317 -0.74 12.08 8.14
N GLN A 318 -1.62 13.00 8.50
CA GLN A 318 -1.81 13.50 9.86
C GLN A 318 -2.82 12.61 10.58
N THR A 319 -2.33 11.73 11.46
CA THR A 319 -3.16 10.69 12.10
C THR A 319 -3.77 11.12 13.42
N GLU A 320 -3.00 11.76 14.28
CA GLU A 320 -3.48 12.25 15.57
C GLU A 320 -2.95 13.66 15.85
N ARG A 321 -3.83 14.53 16.33
CA ARG A 321 -3.50 15.87 16.74
C ARG A 321 -3.85 16.07 18.21
N LYS A 322 -2.88 16.50 19.00
CA LYS A 322 -3.09 16.89 20.39
C LYS A 322 -2.65 18.32 20.63
N GLU A 323 -3.46 19.05 21.35
CA GLU A 323 -3.20 20.46 21.66
C GLU A 323 -2.78 20.63 23.13
N ASN A 324 -1.84 21.55 23.35
CA ASN A 324 -1.40 21.95 24.68
C ASN A 324 -0.86 20.80 25.55
N VAL A 325 -0.15 19.84 24.92
CA VAL A 325 0.48 18.70 25.60
C VAL A 325 1.91 19.00 25.99
N LEU A 326 2.38 18.40 27.12
CA LEU A 326 3.74 18.54 27.60
C LEU A 326 4.70 17.79 26.67
N THR A 327 5.72 18.48 26.17
CA THR A 327 6.61 17.95 25.13
C THR A 327 8.07 18.10 25.49
N LEU A 328 8.87 17.17 24.98
CA LEU A 328 10.32 17.22 24.99
C LEU A 328 10.89 16.90 23.61
N PRO A 329 12.09 17.42 23.28
CA PRO A 329 12.80 16.95 22.09
C PRO A 329 13.03 15.42 22.16
N ILE A 330 12.81 14.71 21.04
CA ILE A 330 12.98 13.24 20.96
C ILE A 330 14.33 12.78 21.47
N GLN A 331 15.38 13.60 21.25
CA GLN A 331 16.76 13.32 21.68
C GLN A 331 16.94 13.21 23.19
N ALA A 332 15.99 13.70 24.00
CA ALA A 332 16.04 13.66 25.46
C ALA A 332 15.65 12.30 26.05
N ILE A 333 15.01 11.46 25.27
CA ILE A 333 14.49 10.16 25.72
C ILE A 333 15.45 9.05 25.32
N THR A 334 15.70 8.14 26.24
CA THR A 334 16.50 6.95 25.99
C THR A 334 15.82 5.71 26.58
N ILE A 335 16.16 4.57 26.02
CA ILE A 335 15.65 3.28 26.47
C ILE A 335 16.67 2.66 27.41
N GLN A 336 16.28 2.40 28.64
CA GLN A 336 17.13 1.67 29.58
C GLN A 336 16.64 0.22 29.69
N VAL A 337 17.55 -0.69 29.33
CA VAL A 337 17.38 -2.13 29.58
C VAL A 337 18.07 -2.39 30.91
N ASP A 338 17.35 -2.89 31.90
CA ASP A 338 17.92 -3.23 33.22
C ASP A 338 18.99 -4.33 33.08
N SER A 339 20.24 -3.89 32.94
CA SER A 339 21.42 -4.78 32.79
C SER A 339 21.83 -5.50 34.09
N SER A 340 21.10 -5.34 35.16
CA SER A 340 21.46 -5.92 36.47
C SER A 340 21.44 -7.46 36.53
N LYS A 341 20.97 -8.14 35.48
CA LYS A 341 20.95 -9.61 35.42
C LYS A 341 21.94 -10.22 34.43
N THR A 342 22.61 -9.43 33.61
CA THR A 342 23.54 -9.95 32.58
C THR A 342 24.97 -10.16 33.11
N ASP A 343 25.35 -9.44 34.18
CA ASP A 343 26.69 -9.57 34.76
C ASP A 343 26.93 -10.84 35.61
N MET A 344 25.86 -11.56 35.99
CA MET A 344 25.98 -12.84 36.68
C MET A 344 26.14 -14.05 35.75
N ALA A 345 25.81 -13.92 34.48
CA ALA A 345 25.91 -15.02 33.51
C ALA A 345 27.28 -15.15 32.84
N MET A 346 28.14 -14.11 32.92
CA MET A 346 29.49 -14.13 32.30
C MET A 346 30.64 -14.55 33.20
N LYS A 347 30.36 -14.87 34.47
CA LYS A 347 31.44 -15.29 35.43
C LYS A 347 31.50 -16.80 35.69
N SER A 348 30.71 -17.62 35.02
CA SER A 348 30.75 -19.08 35.16
C SER A 348 30.79 -19.74 33.78
N GLY A 349 31.99 -19.84 33.21
CA GLY A 349 32.20 -20.47 31.92
C GLY A 349 33.65 -20.52 31.48
N ASN A 350 34.51 -21.10 32.31
CA ASN A 350 35.77 -21.67 31.84
C ASN A 350 35.87 -23.04 32.49
N GLU A 351 35.69 -24.09 31.74
CA GLU A 351 36.45 -25.33 31.72
C GLU A 351 35.70 -26.46 30.95
N ALA A 352 36.38 -26.91 29.91
CA ALA A 352 36.57 -28.27 29.43
C ALA A 352 35.42 -29.08 28.79
N GLU A 353 35.60 -29.27 27.49
CA GLU A 353 35.60 -30.55 26.70
C GLU A 353 34.66 -31.70 27.07
N LYS A 354 33.91 -32.11 26.06
CA LYS A 354 33.70 -33.45 25.42
C LYS A 354 32.28 -33.76 25.08
N LYS A 355 32.08 -34.05 23.79
CA LYS A 355 30.89 -34.77 23.22
C LYS A 355 30.78 -36.19 23.85
N PRO A 356 29.62 -36.84 23.89
CA PRO A 356 28.90 -37.31 22.70
C PRO A 356 27.35 -37.33 22.73
N GLU A 357 26.82 -37.59 21.58
CA GLU A 357 25.47 -37.84 21.08
C GLU A 357 24.40 -38.44 22.00
N GLY A 358 23.15 -38.00 21.76
CA GLY A 358 21.95 -38.80 21.84
C GLY A 358 21.02 -38.52 23.03
N ALA A 359 19.91 -37.86 22.78
CA ALA A 359 18.54 -38.23 23.20
C ALA A 359 17.62 -37.00 23.33
N SER A 360 16.52 -37.07 22.62
CA SER A 360 15.38 -36.18 22.70
C SER A 360 14.78 -36.15 24.11
N SER A 361 14.58 -34.97 24.67
CA SER A 361 13.59 -34.74 25.72
C SER A 361 13.20 -33.27 25.73
N GLY A 362 11.90 -33.00 25.63
CA GLY A 362 11.33 -31.67 25.67
C GLY A 362 11.71 -30.93 26.94
N VAL A 363 12.23 -29.75 26.77
CA VAL A 363 12.40 -28.78 27.85
C VAL A 363 11.40 -27.66 27.59
N ASP A 364 10.36 -27.64 28.44
CA ASP A 364 9.47 -26.51 28.64
C ASP A 364 10.32 -25.28 28.99
N THR A 365 10.63 -24.46 27.99
CA THR A 365 11.13 -23.12 28.21
C THR A 365 9.98 -22.26 28.71
N LYS A 366 9.80 -22.18 30.04
CA LYS A 366 9.08 -21.08 30.67
C LYS A 366 9.69 -19.78 30.11
N LYS A 367 8.96 -19.12 29.18
CA LYS A 367 9.22 -17.74 28.77
C LYS A 367 9.19 -16.88 30.03
N SER A 368 10.36 -16.51 30.53
CA SER A 368 10.54 -15.46 31.50
C SER A 368 9.84 -14.21 30.97
N ALA A 369 8.99 -13.61 31.78
CA ALA A 369 8.27 -12.39 31.48
C ALA A 369 9.26 -11.34 30.98
N THR A 370 9.12 -10.91 29.74
CA THR A 370 9.95 -9.91 29.06
C THR A 370 9.73 -8.59 29.80
N ASP A 371 10.68 -8.13 30.58
CA ASP A 371 10.71 -6.75 31.09
C ASP A 371 10.69 -5.84 29.86
N LYS A 372 9.57 -5.15 29.66
CA LYS A 372 9.44 -4.15 28.57
C LYS A 372 10.49 -3.08 28.79
N PRO A 373 11.25 -2.67 27.76
CA PRO A 373 12.22 -1.62 27.86
C PRO A 373 11.53 -0.35 28.40
N LYS A 374 12.12 0.24 29.47
CA LYS A 374 11.57 1.45 30.10
C LYS A 374 12.15 2.68 29.43
N GLU A 375 11.29 3.57 28.99
CA GLU A 375 11.67 4.88 28.49
C GLU A 375 12.05 5.77 29.68
N VAL A 376 13.23 6.36 29.64
CA VAL A 376 13.75 7.19 30.73
C VAL A 376 14.27 8.51 30.19
N VAL A 377 14.14 9.54 31.02
CA VAL A 377 14.77 10.85 30.80
C VAL A 377 15.68 11.19 31.95
N PHE A 378 16.72 11.97 31.68
CA PHE A 378 17.66 12.40 32.68
C PHE A 378 17.35 13.84 33.10
N VAL A 379 17.08 14.04 34.40
CA VAL A 379 16.78 15.34 35.00
C VAL A 379 17.95 15.79 35.85
N VAL A 380 18.36 17.06 35.69
CA VAL A 380 19.42 17.66 36.50
C VAL A 380 18.84 18.23 37.78
N THR A 381 19.30 17.70 38.92
CA THR A 381 18.91 18.16 40.27
C THR A 381 19.63 19.45 40.66
N LYS A 382 19.18 20.13 41.74
CA LYS A 382 19.80 21.36 42.25
C LYS A 382 21.30 21.23 42.59
N ASN A 383 21.75 20.00 42.79
CA ASN A 383 23.18 19.72 43.13
C ASN A 383 24.04 19.39 41.89
N ASN A 384 23.58 19.75 40.67
CA ASN A 384 24.19 19.39 39.39
C ASN A 384 24.42 17.89 39.19
N LYS A 385 23.66 17.04 39.86
CA LYS A 385 23.64 15.60 39.67
C LYS A 385 22.46 15.18 38.81
N VAL A 386 22.71 14.20 37.98
CA VAL A 386 21.65 13.65 37.09
C VAL A 386 20.91 12.55 37.83
N LYS A 387 19.59 12.50 37.65
CA LYS A 387 18.73 11.41 38.10
C LYS A 387 17.84 10.98 36.94
N HIS A 388 17.71 9.68 36.70
CA HIS A 388 16.80 9.16 35.70
C HIS A 388 15.36 9.13 36.24
N TYR A 389 14.41 9.43 35.37
CA TYR A 389 12.97 9.31 35.64
C TYR A 389 12.34 8.48 34.53
N ALA A 390 11.59 7.44 34.92
CA ALA A 390 10.78 6.68 33.98
C ALA A 390 9.63 7.56 33.52
N VAL A 391 9.44 7.65 32.21
CA VAL A 391 8.38 8.43 31.57
C VAL A 391 7.51 7.53 30.74
N LYS A 392 6.25 7.94 30.57
CA LYS A 392 5.37 7.34 29.59
C LYS A 392 5.18 8.35 28.46
N THR A 393 5.58 7.98 27.27
CA THR A 393 5.46 8.82 26.08
C THR A 393 4.11 8.63 25.40
N GLY A 394 3.75 9.54 24.54
CA GLY A 394 2.55 9.54 23.71
C GLY A 394 2.87 9.69 22.24
N ILE A 395 2.13 10.56 21.55
CA ILE A 395 2.36 10.87 20.14
C ILE A 395 3.65 11.67 19.96
N GLN A 396 4.25 11.53 18.77
CA GLN A 396 5.47 12.26 18.42
C GLN A 396 5.34 12.90 17.03
N ASP A 397 6.06 14.01 16.85
CA ASP A 397 6.32 14.61 15.55
C ASP A 397 7.80 14.43 15.16
N ASP A 398 8.27 15.10 14.13
CA ASP A 398 9.67 15.01 13.65
C ASP A 398 10.72 15.49 14.66
N SER A 399 10.33 16.24 15.69
CA SER A 399 11.26 16.93 16.60
C SER A 399 10.93 16.72 18.07
N TYR A 400 9.66 16.55 18.41
CA TYR A 400 9.15 16.50 19.77
C TYR A 400 8.27 15.29 20.02
N ILE A 401 8.27 14.84 21.26
CA ILE A 401 7.46 13.73 21.74
C ILE A 401 6.64 14.17 22.96
N GLU A 402 5.40 13.73 23.03
CA GLU A 402 4.49 13.97 24.15
C GLU A 402 4.94 13.17 25.39
N ILE A 403 4.88 13.80 26.55
CA ILE A 403 5.07 13.14 27.86
C ILE A 403 3.74 13.09 28.58
N ILE A 404 3.19 11.89 28.69
CA ILE A 404 1.91 11.65 29.37
C ILE A 404 2.07 11.68 30.88
N SER A 405 3.17 11.10 31.41
CA SER A 405 3.43 11.05 32.84
C SER A 405 4.91 10.87 33.15
N GLY A 406 5.32 11.25 34.36
CA GLY A 406 6.69 11.08 34.87
C GLY A 406 7.49 12.36 35.02
N LEU A 407 7.03 13.51 34.46
CA LEU A 407 7.70 14.81 34.52
C LEU A 407 6.73 15.92 34.89
N THR A 408 7.33 17.01 35.40
CA THR A 408 6.64 18.29 35.65
C THR A 408 7.32 19.42 34.87
N ASP A 409 6.58 20.50 34.60
CA ASP A 409 7.00 21.65 33.77
C ASP A 409 8.26 22.37 34.30
N SER A 410 8.62 22.15 35.59
CA SER A 410 9.72 22.85 36.27
C SER A 410 11.05 22.11 36.27
N MET A 411 11.09 20.88 35.71
CA MET A 411 12.29 20.03 35.73
C MET A 411 13.22 20.38 34.56
N ASP A 412 14.53 20.47 34.86
CA ASP A 412 15.56 20.68 33.82
C ASP A 412 15.97 19.32 33.24
N VAL A 413 15.51 19.00 32.04
CA VAL A 413 15.78 17.74 31.35
C VAL A 413 16.99 17.87 30.45
N VAL A 414 17.88 16.87 30.42
CA VAL A 414 19.05 16.82 29.55
C VAL A 414 18.62 16.50 28.13
N ILE A 415 18.94 17.37 27.17
CA ILE A 415 18.54 17.23 25.77
C ILE A 415 19.70 16.94 24.82
N ALA A 416 20.95 17.22 25.21
CA ALA A 416 22.12 17.04 24.36
C ALA A 416 23.41 16.88 25.17
N PRO A 417 24.47 16.25 24.66
CA PRO A 417 24.53 15.44 23.42
C PRO A 417 23.89 14.04 23.58
N PHE A 418 23.23 13.54 22.53
CA PHE A 418 22.58 12.21 22.57
C PHE A 418 23.55 11.06 22.92
N SER A 419 24.80 11.11 22.44
CA SER A 419 25.84 10.11 22.74
C SER A 419 26.19 10.05 24.24
N VAL A 420 26.01 11.14 24.96
CA VAL A 420 26.20 11.21 26.40
C VAL A 420 24.99 10.65 27.12
N ILE A 421 23.80 11.01 26.67
CA ILE A 421 22.52 10.53 27.23
C ILE A 421 22.43 9.01 27.13
N SER A 422 22.72 8.43 25.96
CA SER A 422 22.56 7.01 25.70
C SER A 422 23.65 6.11 26.29
N ARG A 423 24.90 6.63 26.50
CA ARG A 423 26.06 5.78 26.85
C ARG A 423 26.77 6.15 28.14
N ARG A 424 26.77 7.43 28.55
CA ARG A 424 27.60 7.92 29.63
C ARG A 424 26.84 8.38 30.87
N LEU A 425 25.58 8.79 30.72
CA LEU A 425 24.81 9.24 31.87
C LEU A 425 24.29 8.02 32.67
N LYS A 426 24.64 8.05 33.97
CA LYS A 426 24.11 7.15 34.99
C LYS A 426 23.66 8.00 36.17
N ASP A 427 22.89 7.43 37.08
CA ASP A 427 22.47 8.12 38.30
C ASP A 427 23.67 8.68 39.08
N SER A 428 23.46 9.87 39.62
CA SER A 428 24.44 10.58 40.47
C SER A 428 25.71 11.11 39.77
N VAL A 429 25.80 11.08 38.45
CA VAL A 429 26.91 11.69 37.69
C VAL A 429 26.79 13.22 37.79
N LEU A 430 27.93 13.90 38.01
CA LEU A 430 28.03 15.35 38.02
C LEU A 430 28.03 15.87 36.58
N VAL A 431 27.18 16.85 36.31
CA VAL A 431 27.06 17.47 34.99
C VAL A 431 27.20 18.98 35.10
N GLN A 432 27.68 19.59 34.05
CA GLN A 432 27.75 21.03 33.90
C GLN A 432 26.74 21.49 32.86
N LYS A 433 25.78 22.32 33.26
CA LYS A 433 24.78 22.92 32.34
C LYS A 433 25.47 23.92 31.42
N VAL A 434 25.40 23.71 30.12
CA VAL A 434 25.94 24.57 29.07
C VAL A 434 24.87 24.85 28.04
N PRO A 435 24.76 26.09 27.51
CA PRO A 435 23.85 26.37 26.40
C PRO A 435 24.15 25.46 25.20
N LYS A 436 23.09 25.10 24.44
CA LYS A 436 23.19 24.17 23.28
C LYS A 436 24.25 24.61 22.26
N ASP A 437 24.42 25.94 22.08
CA ASP A 437 25.34 26.53 21.10
C ASP A 437 26.82 26.37 21.51
N LYS A 438 27.10 26.23 22.82
CA LYS A 438 28.48 26.10 23.36
C LYS A 438 28.90 24.65 23.67
N LEU A 439 28.07 23.67 23.33
CA LEU A 439 28.34 22.27 23.59
C LEU A 439 29.51 21.68 22.76
N PHE A 440 29.75 22.26 21.59
CA PHE A 440 30.70 21.76 20.60
C PHE A 440 31.92 22.72 20.43
N GLU A 441 31.98 23.82 21.17
CA GLU A 441 33.20 24.63 21.21
C GLU A 441 34.32 23.83 21.88
N LYS A 442 35.37 23.49 21.11
CA LYS A 442 36.61 22.96 21.64
C LYS A 442 37.32 24.06 22.42
N GLU A 443 37.66 23.79 23.68
CA GLU A 443 38.68 24.54 24.38
C GLU A 443 40.03 24.39 23.75
#